data_2a93151bfd9cfcca39f59a1aa012001e
#
_entry.id   2a93151bfd9cfcca39f59a1aa012001e
#
_cell.length_a   1.000
_cell.length_b   1.000
_cell.length_c   1.000
_cell.angle_alpha   90.00
_cell.angle_beta   90.00
_cell.angle_gamma   90.00
#
_symmetry.space_group_name_H-M   'P 1'
#
loop_
_entity.id
_entity.type
_entity.pdbx_description
1 polymer ?
#
loop_
_entity_poly.entity_id
_entity_poly.type
_entity_poly.pdbx_seq_one_letter_code
_entity_poly.pdbx_strand_id
1 'polypeptide(L)'
;LYAASLRLPFLPTRAGLGSDVMTLQPWLRTVRSPYADEEELLAVPAIELDLAIVHMNRADAKGNAQFLGPDFFFDDLFLGAAKRRFVSCEKLVPTEELTREGSFHTLRIHRGMVDGVVETPRGAHFTECPPDYGRDEAFQSEYANAARDAEAWSSFEGRYLALESEAEYQRAVAARAAGGAR
;
A
#
# COMPACT_ATOMS: atom_id res chain seq x y z
N LEU A 1 -4.94 -11.26 -5.07
CA LEU A 1 -4.18 -10.15 -5.67
C LEU A 1 -3.19 -10.63 -6.73
N TYR A 2 -2.42 -11.69 -6.44
CA TYR A 2 -1.45 -12.24 -7.40
C TYR A 2 -2.12 -12.73 -8.69
N ALA A 3 -3.24 -13.46 -8.58
CA ALA A 3 -4.02 -13.85 -9.75
C ALA A 3 -4.49 -12.65 -10.57
N ALA A 4 -5.04 -11.63 -9.90
CA ALA A 4 -5.52 -10.41 -10.56
C ALA A 4 -4.37 -9.64 -11.25
N SER A 5 -3.19 -9.55 -10.63
CA SER A 5 -2.02 -8.89 -11.23
C SER A 5 -1.54 -9.58 -12.50
N LEU A 6 -1.76 -10.88 -12.61
CA LEU A 6 -1.47 -11.69 -13.81
C LEU A 6 -2.64 -11.78 -14.80
N ARG A 7 -3.77 -11.11 -14.51
CA ARG A 7 -5.00 -11.19 -15.32
C ARG A 7 -5.58 -12.60 -15.39
N LEU A 8 -5.35 -13.42 -14.36
CA LEU A 8 -5.95 -14.74 -14.22
C LEU A 8 -7.29 -14.64 -13.48
N PRO A 9 -8.29 -15.45 -13.82
CA PRO A 9 -9.57 -15.43 -13.13
C PRO A 9 -9.48 -16.05 -11.72
N PHE A 10 -8.52 -16.92 -11.48
CA PHE A 10 -8.23 -17.53 -10.18
C PHE A 10 -6.79 -18.06 -10.16
N LEU A 11 -6.28 -18.32 -8.96
CA LEU A 11 -4.99 -19.00 -8.74
C LEU A 11 -5.24 -20.40 -8.20
N PRO A 12 -4.80 -21.47 -8.90
CA PRO A 12 -4.83 -22.83 -8.36
C PRO A 12 -3.72 -23.01 -7.32
N THR A 13 -4.07 -23.57 -6.17
CA THR A 13 -3.11 -23.78 -5.06
C THR A 13 -3.47 -25.01 -4.24
N ARG A 14 -2.48 -25.62 -3.60
CA ARG A 14 -2.67 -26.67 -2.58
C ARG A 14 -3.01 -26.10 -1.21
N ALA A 15 -2.64 -24.85 -0.97
CA ALA A 15 -2.86 -24.19 0.31
C ALA A 15 -4.36 -24.09 0.62
N GLY A 16 -4.75 -24.50 1.80
CA GLY A 16 -6.14 -24.47 2.27
C GLY A 16 -6.95 -25.75 2.02
N LEU A 17 -6.50 -26.67 1.16
CA LEU A 17 -7.15 -27.97 0.99
C LEU A 17 -7.06 -28.80 2.28
N GLY A 18 -8.17 -29.45 2.66
CA GLY A 18 -8.25 -30.28 3.87
C GLY A 18 -8.23 -29.49 5.19
N SER A 19 -8.35 -28.18 5.14
CA SER A 19 -8.48 -27.31 6.31
C SER A 19 -9.89 -26.75 6.48
N ASP A 20 -10.17 -26.15 7.63
CA ASP A 20 -11.46 -25.49 7.92
C ASP A 20 -11.76 -24.29 7.01
N VAL A 21 -10.76 -23.80 6.28
CA VAL A 21 -10.94 -22.69 5.32
C VAL A 21 -12.04 -22.99 4.31
N MET A 22 -12.10 -24.21 3.79
CA MET A 22 -13.13 -24.62 2.84
C MET A 22 -14.54 -24.65 3.46
N THR A 23 -14.63 -25.00 4.72
CA THR A 23 -15.90 -25.02 5.46
C THR A 23 -16.37 -23.61 5.83
N LEU A 24 -15.43 -22.76 6.27
CA LEU A 24 -15.72 -21.38 6.69
C LEU A 24 -15.95 -20.44 5.49
N GLN A 25 -15.46 -20.82 4.30
CA GLN A 25 -15.57 -20.03 3.06
C GLN A 25 -16.26 -20.84 1.97
N PRO A 26 -17.58 -21.08 2.05
CA PRO A 26 -18.32 -21.97 1.15
C PRO A 26 -18.39 -21.48 -0.31
N TRP A 27 -17.94 -20.27 -0.58
CA TRP A 27 -17.82 -19.72 -1.94
C TRP A 27 -16.55 -20.18 -2.66
N LEU A 28 -15.54 -20.69 -1.96
CA LEU A 28 -14.35 -21.30 -2.58
C LEU A 28 -14.73 -22.58 -3.35
N ARG A 29 -14.02 -22.83 -4.41
CA ARG A 29 -14.22 -24.01 -5.28
C ARG A 29 -12.90 -24.72 -5.49
N THR A 30 -12.97 -25.97 -5.86
CA THR A 30 -11.82 -26.74 -6.32
C THR A 30 -11.79 -26.88 -7.84
N VAL A 31 -10.62 -27.14 -8.38
CA VAL A 31 -10.38 -27.42 -9.80
C VAL A 31 -9.39 -28.58 -9.90
N ARG A 32 -9.56 -29.43 -10.91
CA ARG A 32 -8.59 -30.49 -11.22
C ARG A 32 -7.52 -29.99 -12.16
N SER A 33 -6.29 -30.41 -11.91
CA SER A 33 -5.18 -30.21 -12.83
C SER A 33 -5.52 -30.83 -14.20
N PRO A 34 -5.28 -30.13 -15.31
CA PRO A 34 -5.49 -30.67 -16.66
C PRO A 34 -4.35 -31.62 -17.08
N TYR A 35 -3.38 -31.84 -16.23
CA TYR A 35 -2.23 -32.71 -16.52
C TYR A 35 -2.45 -34.12 -15.98
N ALA A 36 -1.51 -35.04 -16.26
CA ALA A 36 -1.63 -36.45 -15.97
C ALA A 36 -1.78 -36.82 -14.49
N ASP A 37 -1.45 -35.91 -13.60
CA ASP A 37 -1.62 -36.05 -12.14
C ASP A 37 -3.08 -35.93 -11.68
N GLU A 38 -3.93 -35.24 -12.47
CA GLU A 38 -5.34 -34.97 -12.17
C GLU A 38 -5.56 -34.45 -10.74
N GLU A 39 -4.55 -33.80 -10.16
CA GLU A 39 -4.55 -33.33 -8.78
C GLU A 39 -5.69 -32.33 -8.54
N GLU A 40 -6.36 -32.46 -7.40
CA GLU A 40 -7.33 -31.48 -6.94
C GLU A 40 -6.62 -30.28 -6.29
N LEU A 41 -6.98 -29.08 -6.72
CA LEU A 41 -6.42 -27.81 -6.26
C LEU A 41 -7.56 -26.88 -5.82
N LEU A 42 -7.29 -26.02 -4.84
CA LEU A 42 -8.17 -24.92 -4.49
C LEU A 42 -8.06 -23.83 -5.57
N ALA A 43 -9.19 -23.41 -6.12
CA ALA A 43 -9.29 -22.30 -7.06
C ALA A 43 -9.57 -21.00 -6.28
N VAL A 44 -8.52 -20.24 -5.94
CA VAL A 44 -8.67 -18.97 -5.22
C VAL A 44 -8.98 -17.88 -6.24
N PRO A 45 -10.19 -17.27 -6.19
CA PRO A 45 -10.59 -16.27 -7.18
C PRO A 45 -9.74 -15.02 -7.09
N ALA A 46 -9.53 -14.38 -8.25
CA ALA A 46 -8.83 -13.11 -8.34
C ALA A 46 -9.60 -12.01 -7.63
N ILE A 47 -8.87 -11.13 -6.91
CA ILE A 47 -9.41 -9.91 -6.32
C ILE A 47 -8.99 -8.75 -7.22
N GLU A 48 -9.90 -8.31 -8.08
CA GLU A 48 -9.71 -7.11 -8.89
C GLU A 48 -10.00 -5.86 -8.04
N LEU A 49 -9.12 -4.87 -8.14
CA LEU A 49 -9.26 -3.59 -7.46
C LEU A 49 -9.73 -2.52 -8.45
N ASP A 50 -10.65 -1.66 -8.03
CA ASP A 50 -11.05 -0.50 -8.85
C ASP A 50 -9.97 0.57 -8.83
N LEU A 51 -9.30 0.74 -7.69
CA LEU A 51 -8.26 1.74 -7.48
C LEU A 51 -7.16 1.18 -6.56
N ALA A 52 -5.90 1.43 -6.91
CA ALA A 52 -4.76 1.27 -6.03
C ALA A 52 -4.01 2.60 -5.88
N ILE A 53 -3.64 2.92 -4.65
CA ILE A 53 -2.76 4.02 -4.28
C ILE A 53 -1.65 3.44 -3.43
N VAL A 54 -0.40 3.64 -3.83
CA VAL A 54 0.77 3.19 -3.08
C VAL A 54 1.71 4.37 -2.83
N HIS A 55 2.49 4.30 -1.75
CA HIS A 55 3.43 5.35 -1.37
C HIS A 55 4.86 4.84 -1.45
N MET A 56 5.73 5.56 -2.17
CA MET A 56 7.11 5.17 -2.47
C MET A 56 8.11 6.23 -2.01
N ASN A 57 9.36 5.82 -1.78
CA ASN A 57 10.42 6.77 -1.41
C ASN A 57 10.75 7.72 -2.57
N ARG A 58 10.89 7.19 -3.77
CA ARG A 58 11.24 7.97 -4.98
C ARG A 58 10.35 7.57 -6.13
N ALA A 59 10.05 8.52 -6.99
CA ALA A 59 9.44 8.24 -8.29
C ALA A 59 9.96 9.23 -9.34
N ASP A 60 9.86 8.85 -10.61
CA ASP A 60 10.04 9.79 -11.70
C ASP A 60 8.67 10.24 -12.27
N ALA A 61 8.67 11.32 -13.03
CA ALA A 61 7.46 11.85 -13.65
C ALA A 61 6.80 10.90 -14.67
N LYS A 62 7.49 9.81 -15.05
CA LYS A 62 6.97 8.80 -15.98
C LYS A 62 6.23 7.67 -15.27
N GLY A 63 6.35 7.55 -13.94
CA GLY A 63 5.72 6.49 -13.14
C GLY A 63 6.63 5.33 -12.78
N ASN A 64 7.94 5.42 -12.99
CA ASN A 64 8.85 4.47 -12.37
C ASN A 64 9.05 4.86 -10.90
N ALA A 65 8.94 3.89 -9.99
CA ALA A 65 9.03 4.18 -8.57
C ALA A 65 9.89 3.17 -7.82
N GLN A 66 10.53 3.66 -6.76
CA GLN A 66 11.53 2.98 -5.99
C GLN A 66 11.14 2.96 -4.52
N PHE A 67 11.26 1.80 -3.91
CA PHE A 67 11.14 1.58 -2.48
C PHE A 67 12.53 1.39 -1.89
N LEU A 68 12.89 2.15 -0.86
CA LEU A 68 14.20 2.12 -0.21
C LEU A 68 14.19 1.45 1.16
N GLY A 69 13.01 1.14 1.67
CA GLY A 69 12.84 0.50 2.97
C GLY A 69 13.31 -0.97 3.00
N PRO A 70 13.28 -1.59 4.18
CA PRO A 70 13.73 -2.98 4.34
C PRO A 70 12.76 -4.00 3.77
N ASP A 71 11.48 -3.65 3.60
CA ASP A 71 10.43 -4.57 3.20
C ASP A 71 9.52 -3.94 2.13
N PHE A 72 9.41 -4.63 1.01
CA PHE A 72 8.49 -4.29 -0.06
C PHE A 72 7.33 -5.28 -0.03
N PHE A 73 6.19 -4.88 0.53
CA PHE A 73 5.05 -5.76 0.76
C PHE A 73 4.36 -6.22 -0.53
N PHE A 74 3.20 -5.67 -0.84
CA PHE A 74 2.36 -6.09 -1.96
C PHE A 74 2.04 -4.95 -2.93
N ASP A 75 2.81 -3.87 -2.90
CA ASP A 75 2.52 -2.64 -3.65
C ASP A 75 2.47 -2.88 -5.16
N ASP A 76 3.38 -3.71 -5.69
CA ASP A 76 3.37 -4.12 -7.10
C ASP A 76 2.13 -4.98 -7.44
N LEU A 77 1.68 -5.82 -6.52
CA LEU A 77 0.47 -6.62 -6.71
C LEU A 77 -0.80 -5.77 -6.64
N PHE A 78 -0.87 -4.77 -5.74
CA PHE A 78 -1.98 -3.82 -5.70
C PHE A 78 -2.09 -3.07 -7.03
N LEU A 79 -1.00 -2.50 -7.52
CA LEU A 79 -0.97 -1.82 -8.80
C LEU A 79 -1.29 -2.77 -9.96
N GLY A 80 -0.74 -3.99 -9.95
CA GLY A 80 -1.02 -5.01 -10.96
C GLY A 80 -2.48 -5.45 -11.00
N ALA A 81 -3.16 -5.51 -9.85
CA ALA A 81 -4.53 -5.96 -9.72
C ALA A 81 -5.58 -4.85 -9.98
N ALA A 82 -5.18 -3.58 -10.01
CA ALA A 82 -6.09 -2.46 -10.08
C ALA A 82 -6.37 -2.00 -11.52
N LYS A 83 -7.58 -1.41 -11.71
CA LYS A 83 -7.99 -0.74 -12.94
C LYS A 83 -7.40 0.67 -13.05
N ARG A 84 -7.33 1.40 -11.93
CA ARG A 84 -6.72 2.75 -11.83
C ARG A 84 -5.60 2.70 -10.79
N ARG A 85 -4.44 3.29 -11.11
CA ARG A 85 -3.18 3.02 -10.40
C ARG A 85 -2.41 4.30 -10.17
N PHE A 86 -2.26 4.70 -8.92
CA PHE A 86 -1.58 5.93 -8.55
C PHE A 86 -0.45 5.67 -7.56
N VAL A 87 0.63 6.42 -7.75
CA VAL A 87 1.78 6.42 -6.86
C VAL A 87 1.89 7.81 -6.23
N SER A 88 1.90 7.89 -4.92
CA SER A 88 2.44 9.03 -4.19
C SER A 88 3.90 8.73 -3.82
N CYS A 89 4.73 9.76 -3.70
CA CYS A 89 6.13 9.55 -3.34
C CYS A 89 6.66 10.69 -2.47
N GLU A 90 7.72 10.37 -1.71
CA GLU A 90 8.42 11.34 -0.89
C GLU A 90 9.12 12.39 -1.75
N LYS A 91 9.68 11.96 -2.89
CA LYS A 91 10.41 12.85 -3.78
C LYS A 91 10.33 12.41 -5.23
N LEU A 92 10.00 13.35 -6.12
CA LEU A 92 10.18 13.20 -7.56
C LEU A 92 11.63 13.44 -7.93
N VAL A 93 12.20 12.50 -8.68
CA VAL A 93 13.59 12.57 -9.16
C VAL A 93 13.68 12.30 -10.67
N PRO A 94 14.72 12.75 -11.36
CA PRO A 94 15.01 12.33 -12.72
C PRO A 94 15.16 10.79 -12.79
N THR A 95 14.78 10.18 -13.92
CA THR A 95 14.81 8.71 -14.09
C THR A 95 16.22 8.13 -13.81
N GLU A 96 17.27 8.85 -14.22
CA GLU A 96 18.65 8.45 -14.04
C GLU A 96 19.14 8.50 -12.57
N GLU A 97 18.36 9.13 -11.69
CA GLU A 97 18.68 9.20 -10.27
C GLU A 97 18.07 8.07 -9.44
N LEU A 98 17.08 7.38 -9.98
CA LEU A 98 16.36 6.30 -9.26
C LEU A 98 17.28 5.17 -8.76
N THR A 99 18.42 4.93 -9.43
CA THR A 99 19.38 3.89 -9.01
C THR A 99 20.54 4.42 -8.16
N ARG A 100 20.55 5.71 -7.81
CA ARG A 100 21.66 6.29 -7.02
C ARG A 100 21.56 5.99 -5.53
N GLU A 101 20.34 5.97 -4.98
CA GLU A 101 20.11 5.77 -3.54
C GLU A 101 19.85 4.30 -3.17
N GLY A 102 19.49 3.46 -4.13
CA GLY A 102 19.22 2.04 -3.90
C GLY A 102 19.58 1.17 -5.09
N SER A 103 19.63 -0.13 -4.88
CA SER A 103 19.95 -1.08 -5.93
C SER A 103 18.81 -1.16 -6.98
N PHE A 104 19.14 -1.69 -8.16
CA PHE A 104 18.15 -1.95 -9.22
C PHE A 104 16.95 -2.79 -8.74
N HIS A 105 17.17 -3.69 -7.77
CA HIS A 105 16.12 -4.55 -7.23
C HIS A 105 15.03 -3.79 -6.45
N THR A 106 15.28 -2.56 -6.05
CA THR A 106 14.31 -1.70 -5.37
C THR A 106 13.35 -1.00 -6.34
N LEU A 107 13.63 -1.05 -7.66
CA LEU A 107 12.76 -0.55 -8.73
C LEU A 107 11.71 -1.61 -9.11
N ARG A 108 10.73 -1.83 -8.26
CA ARG A 108 9.68 -2.86 -8.45
C ARG A 108 8.48 -2.34 -9.24
N ILE A 109 8.29 -1.04 -9.27
CA ILE A 109 7.19 -0.39 -9.96
C ILE A 109 7.74 0.32 -11.20
N HIS A 110 7.18 0.01 -12.35
CA HIS A 110 7.55 0.64 -13.61
C HIS A 110 6.35 1.39 -14.22
N ARG A 111 6.64 2.37 -15.07
CA ARG A 111 5.65 3.27 -15.69
C ARG A 111 4.43 2.60 -16.33
N GLY A 112 4.56 1.35 -16.80
CA GLY A 112 3.45 0.58 -17.35
C GLY A 112 2.42 0.12 -16.30
N MET A 113 2.76 0.22 -15.02
CA MET A 113 1.90 -0.12 -13.88
C MET A 113 1.23 1.10 -13.25
N VAL A 114 1.45 2.32 -13.77
CA VAL A 114 1.07 3.57 -13.10
C VAL A 114 0.33 4.49 -14.06
N ASP A 115 -0.80 5.04 -13.63
CA ASP A 115 -1.61 5.98 -14.40
C ASP A 115 -1.34 7.44 -13.98
N GLY A 116 -0.82 7.66 -12.76
CA GLY A 116 -0.44 8.98 -12.28
C GLY A 116 0.49 8.94 -11.08
N VAL A 117 1.32 9.98 -10.95
CA VAL A 117 2.28 10.16 -9.85
C VAL A 117 2.08 11.52 -9.21
N VAL A 118 2.21 11.59 -7.89
CA VAL A 118 2.20 12.84 -7.12
C VAL A 118 3.31 12.83 -6.07
N GLU A 119 4.02 13.95 -5.94
CA GLU A 119 4.96 14.16 -4.84
C GLU A 119 4.17 14.58 -3.58
N THR A 120 4.35 13.83 -2.50
CA THR A 120 3.67 14.05 -1.24
C THR A 120 4.65 13.75 -0.10
N PRO A 121 5.55 14.68 0.23
CA PRO A 121 6.53 14.48 1.29
C PRO A 121 5.84 14.15 2.62
N ARG A 122 6.32 13.13 3.32
CA ARG A 122 5.72 12.55 4.53
C ARG A 122 4.31 11.99 4.33
N GLY A 123 3.98 11.59 3.09
CA GLY A 123 2.65 11.08 2.74
C GLY A 123 2.26 9.75 3.39
N ALA A 124 3.20 9.00 3.98
CA ALA A 124 2.92 7.81 4.77
C ALA A 124 2.74 8.10 6.28
N HIS A 125 2.78 9.40 6.71
CA HIS A 125 2.56 9.76 8.10
C HIS A 125 1.15 9.27 8.54
N PHE A 126 1.01 8.71 9.69
CA PHE A 126 1.90 8.56 10.87
C PHE A 126 2.70 7.25 10.90
N THR A 127 2.63 6.44 9.87
CA THR A 127 3.49 5.27 9.69
C THR A 127 4.90 5.71 9.29
N GLU A 128 5.74 4.76 8.91
CA GLU A 128 7.12 5.04 8.52
C GLU A 128 7.32 4.92 7.01
N CYS A 129 8.31 5.61 6.50
CA CYS A 129 8.83 5.46 5.14
C CYS A 129 10.37 5.47 5.18
N PRO A 130 11.02 4.39 5.68
CA PRO A 130 12.47 4.35 5.79
C PRO A 130 13.14 4.38 4.40
N PRO A 131 14.31 5.02 4.26
CA PRO A 131 15.09 5.73 5.28
C PRO A 131 14.67 7.19 5.51
N ASP A 132 13.63 7.68 4.82
CA ASP A 132 13.25 9.09 4.84
C ASP A 132 12.75 9.53 6.24
N TYR A 133 11.91 8.72 6.89
CA TYR A 133 11.47 8.96 8.29
C TYR A 133 10.92 7.71 8.95
N GLY A 134 10.95 7.73 10.28
CA GLY A 134 10.35 6.71 11.14
C GLY A 134 8.90 7.00 11.52
N ARG A 135 8.31 6.08 12.28
CA ARG A 135 6.93 6.15 12.76
C ARG A 135 6.74 7.25 13.81
N ASP A 136 5.64 7.99 13.75
CA ASP A 136 5.17 8.86 14.83
C ASP A 136 4.27 8.07 15.79
N GLU A 137 4.89 7.37 16.74
CA GLU A 137 4.18 6.52 17.71
C GLU A 137 3.23 7.33 18.61
N ALA A 138 3.58 8.56 18.91
CA ALA A 138 2.76 9.43 19.74
C ALA A 138 1.47 9.85 18.99
N PHE A 139 1.58 10.17 17.70
CA PHE A 139 0.41 10.45 16.86
C PHE A 139 -0.45 9.20 16.66
N GLN A 140 0.17 8.05 16.42
CA GLN A 140 -0.54 6.79 16.30
C GLN A 140 -1.35 6.44 17.56
N SER A 141 -0.77 6.71 18.74
CA SER A 141 -1.44 6.51 20.02
C SER A 141 -2.62 7.48 20.20
N GLU A 142 -2.45 8.75 19.82
CA GLU A 142 -3.53 9.74 19.82
C GLU A 142 -4.69 9.32 18.91
N TYR A 143 -4.38 8.91 17.68
CA TYR A 143 -5.36 8.36 16.72
C TYR A 143 -6.12 7.15 17.28
N ALA A 144 -5.39 6.17 17.82
CA ALA A 144 -5.99 4.95 18.38
C ALA A 144 -6.87 5.22 19.60
N ASN A 145 -6.52 6.20 20.42
CA ASN A 145 -7.33 6.63 21.56
C ASN A 145 -8.57 7.38 21.10
N ALA A 146 -8.45 8.31 20.16
CA ALA A 146 -9.56 9.05 19.60
C ALA A 146 -10.61 8.12 18.94
N ALA A 147 -10.16 7.06 18.26
CA ALA A 147 -11.03 6.10 17.60
C ALA A 147 -11.94 5.28 18.55
N ARG A 148 -11.76 5.37 19.87
CA ARG A 148 -12.54 4.64 20.87
C ARG A 148 -13.76 5.41 21.37
N ASP A 149 -13.81 6.71 21.14
CA ASP A 149 -14.85 7.60 21.64
C ASP A 149 -15.30 8.57 20.55
N ALA A 150 -16.60 8.75 20.39
CA ALA A 150 -17.16 9.55 19.30
C ALA A 150 -16.83 11.06 19.41
N GLU A 151 -16.79 11.61 20.60
CA GLU A 151 -16.47 13.03 20.81
C GLU A 151 -14.98 13.29 20.59
N ALA A 152 -14.12 12.39 21.10
CA ALA A 152 -12.70 12.41 20.86
C ALA A 152 -12.37 12.26 19.38
N TRP A 153 -13.09 11.37 18.67
CA TRP A 153 -12.96 11.21 17.23
C TRP A 153 -13.31 12.47 16.45
N SER A 154 -14.45 13.09 16.75
CA SER A 154 -14.86 14.34 16.10
C SER A 154 -13.85 15.46 16.29
N SER A 155 -13.25 15.56 17.48
CA SER A 155 -12.17 16.52 17.75
C SER A 155 -10.91 16.21 16.96
N PHE A 156 -10.52 14.93 16.87
CA PHE A 156 -9.37 14.48 16.08
C PHE A 156 -9.59 14.73 14.58
N GLU A 157 -10.75 14.35 14.07
CA GLU A 157 -11.14 14.56 12.67
C GLU A 157 -11.07 16.03 12.28
N GLY A 158 -11.67 16.93 13.08
CA GLY A 158 -11.62 18.38 12.83
C GLY A 158 -10.20 18.95 12.83
N ARG A 159 -9.30 18.35 13.63
CA ARG A 159 -7.92 18.82 13.77
C ARG A 159 -6.99 18.36 12.64
N TYR A 160 -7.22 17.13 12.10
CA TYR A 160 -6.25 16.48 11.22
C TYR A 160 -6.85 15.98 9.88
N LEU A 161 -8.12 15.63 9.83
CA LEU A 161 -8.71 15.00 8.65
C LEU A 161 -9.63 15.92 7.84
N ALA A 162 -10.29 16.88 8.50
CA ALA A 162 -11.18 17.84 7.84
C ALA A 162 -10.43 19.09 7.35
N LEU A 163 -9.17 18.93 6.96
CA LEU A 163 -8.33 20.02 6.45
C LEU A 163 -8.41 20.07 4.93
N GLU A 164 -8.26 21.27 4.35
CA GLU A 164 -8.42 21.49 2.92
C GLU A 164 -7.16 21.11 2.10
N SER A 165 -6.01 20.97 2.75
CA SER A 165 -4.76 20.70 2.05
C SER A 165 -3.75 19.91 2.90
N GLU A 166 -2.86 19.18 2.21
CA GLU A 166 -1.71 18.52 2.81
C GLU A 166 -0.82 19.50 3.59
N ALA A 167 -0.65 20.73 3.10
CA ALA A 167 0.13 21.75 3.79
C ALA A 167 -0.47 22.14 5.16
N GLU A 168 -1.80 22.12 5.29
CA GLU A 168 -2.46 22.34 6.58
C GLU A 168 -2.26 21.17 7.52
N TYR A 169 -2.38 19.96 7.02
CA TYR A 169 -2.09 18.75 7.78
C TYR A 169 -0.67 18.75 8.33
N GLN A 170 0.33 19.01 7.49
CA GLN A 170 1.72 19.07 7.92
C GLN A 170 1.96 20.16 9.00
N ARG A 171 1.30 21.33 8.87
CA ARG A 171 1.37 22.37 9.92
C ARG A 171 0.73 21.92 11.23
N ALA A 172 -0.42 21.26 11.19
CA ALA A 172 -1.11 20.75 12.37
C ALA A 172 -0.26 19.70 13.11
N VAL A 173 0.36 18.77 12.37
CA VAL A 173 1.27 17.76 12.91
C VAL A 173 2.51 18.41 13.54
N ALA A 174 3.13 19.40 12.87
CA ALA A 174 4.30 20.11 13.38
C ALA A 174 3.97 20.91 14.65
N ALA A 175 2.83 21.58 14.70
CA ALA A 175 2.37 22.33 15.88
C ALA A 175 2.14 21.41 17.09
N ARG A 176 1.60 20.21 16.88
CA ARG A 176 1.44 19.18 17.91
C ARG A 176 2.80 18.76 18.49
N ALA A 177 3.76 18.44 17.62
CA ALA A 177 5.10 18.03 18.05
C ALA A 177 5.79 19.10 18.92
N ALA A 178 5.64 20.36 18.56
CA ALA A 178 6.18 21.50 19.33
C ALA A 178 5.46 21.70 20.67
N GLY A 179 4.16 21.40 20.77
CA GLY A 179 3.37 21.54 22.01
C GLY A 179 3.59 20.41 23.01
N GLY A 180 3.94 19.20 22.55
CA GLY A 180 4.21 18.04 23.41
C GLY A 180 5.61 17.99 24.03
N ALA A 181 6.49 18.92 23.67
CA ALA A 181 7.87 19.01 24.20
C ALA A 181 8.00 19.93 25.44
N ARG A 182 6.89 20.29 26.13
CA ARG A 182 6.89 21.11 27.35
C ARG A 182 6.51 20.31 28.56
#